data_41776eaa61a124df4c2304ed2cc114ba
#
_entry.id   41776eaa61a124df4c2304ed2cc114ba
#
_cell.length_a   1.000
_cell.length_b   1.000
_cell.length_c   1.000
_cell.angle_alpha   90.00
_cell.angle_beta   90.00
_cell.angle_gamma   90.00
#
_symmetry.space_group_name_H-M   'P 1'
#
loop_
_entity.id
_entity.type
_entity.pdbx_description
1 polymer ?
#
loop_
_entity_poly.entity_id
_entity_poly.type
_entity_poly.pdbx_seq_one_letter_code
_entity_poly.pdbx_strand_id
1 'polypeptide(L)'
;LVTGEISSDDDNLIINGYSLELINSQEFNKIELLNGAVITTPRTSSPTQSVIELIASEFLIDATSKIDVSGKGLSFDPQNEQYDGASHGGKGGITLWFADNKPAVTHGSITYPSSYGYGAQIPAYGGPTYGGGAIKISAGIFTLEGKIIADGDQPYASNKGGSAAGGTILIDVNKLRSETGNFIISASGGNGVDVAGGGGGGRVAIYYNEFEHIDISRIQTFGGLAGNFDRAGHGEAGTIYL
;
A
#
# COMPACT_ATOMS: atom_id res chain seq x y z
N LEU A 1 21.70 5.01 -21.55
CA LEU A 1 20.30 4.93 -21.94
C LEU A 1 19.90 3.46 -21.87
N VAL A 2 19.25 3.06 -20.79
CA VAL A 2 18.56 1.78 -20.75
C VAL A 2 17.27 2.00 -21.54
N THR A 3 17.22 1.50 -22.76
CA THR A 3 15.97 1.40 -23.49
C THR A 3 15.21 0.25 -22.86
N GLY A 4 14.24 0.58 -22.02
CA GLY A 4 13.36 -0.41 -21.43
C GLY A 4 12.45 -1.02 -22.51
N GLU A 5 11.85 -2.14 -22.21
CA GLU A 5 10.91 -2.84 -23.08
C GLU A 5 9.70 -3.29 -22.26
N ILE A 6 8.52 -3.10 -22.81
CA ILE A 6 7.32 -3.82 -22.38
C ILE A 6 7.01 -4.76 -23.52
N SER A 7 7.18 -6.05 -23.30
CA SER A 7 6.77 -7.08 -24.25
C SER A 7 5.69 -7.93 -23.60
N SER A 8 4.63 -8.16 -24.35
CA SER A 8 3.61 -9.15 -24.02
C SER A 8 3.39 -10.01 -25.27
N ASP A 9 3.44 -11.30 -25.07
CA ASP A 9 2.82 -12.27 -25.96
C ASP A 9 1.56 -12.81 -25.27
N ASP A 10 0.83 -13.70 -25.90
CA ASP A 10 -0.42 -14.21 -25.33
C ASP A 10 -0.22 -14.95 -24.00
N ASP A 11 1.02 -15.28 -23.61
CA ASP A 11 1.35 -16.06 -22.45
C ASP A 11 2.22 -15.31 -21.41
N ASN A 12 2.97 -14.26 -21.77
CA ASN A 12 3.97 -13.67 -20.89
C ASN A 12 3.93 -12.13 -20.90
N LEU A 13 4.17 -11.51 -19.75
CA LEU A 13 4.37 -10.07 -19.58
C LEU A 13 5.77 -9.80 -19.01
N ILE A 14 6.62 -9.13 -19.77
CA ILE A 14 7.95 -8.71 -19.33
C ILE A 14 8.02 -7.19 -19.35
N ILE A 15 8.28 -6.59 -18.19
CA ILE A 15 8.49 -5.15 -18.04
C ILE A 15 9.95 -4.94 -17.62
N ASN A 16 10.72 -4.30 -18.48
CA ASN A 16 12.17 -4.14 -18.30
C ASN A 16 12.51 -2.66 -18.30
N GLY A 17 12.73 -2.06 -17.13
CA GLY A 17 13.11 -0.66 -16.97
C GLY A 17 11.99 0.37 -17.22
N TYR A 18 10.72 -0.04 -17.31
CA TYR A 18 9.57 0.83 -17.55
C TYR A 18 8.57 0.83 -16.40
N SER A 19 7.70 1.86 -16.43
CA SER A 19 6.51 1.91 -15.58
C SER A 19 5.27 1.58 -16.40
N LEU A 20 4.44 0.67 -15.88
CA LEU A 20 3.15 0.29 -16.41
C LEU A 20 2.04 0.62 -15.41
N GLU A 21 1.04 1.41 -15.83
CA GLU A 21 -0.17 1.63 -15.06
C GLU A 21 -1.25 0.63 -15.49
N LEU A 22 -1.68 -0.23 -14.56
CA LEU A 22 -2.72 -1.23 -14.79
C LEU A 22 -4.08 -0.64 -14.43
N ILE A 23 -5.02 -0.74 -15.37
CA ILE A 23 -6.41 -0.31 -15.18
C ILE A 23 -7.38 -1.46 -14.94
N ASN A 24 -6.97 -2.70 -15.21
CA ASN A 24 -7.73 -3.92 -15.03
C ASN A 24 -6.82 -5.06 -14.56
N SER A 25 -7.42 -6.10 -13.99
CA SER A 25 -6.72 -7.35 -13.67
C SER A 25 -6.14 -7.98 -14.93
N GLN A 26 -4.99 -8.62 -14.77
CA GLN A 26 -4.22 -9.24 -15.85
C GLN A 26 -3.87 -10.67 -15.49
N GLU A 27 -3.90 -11.55 -16.47
CA GLU A 27 -3.53 -12.96 -16.35
C GLU A 27 -2.54 -13.32 -17.44
N PHE A 28 -1.41 -13.94 -17.04
CA PHE A 28 -0.35 -14.42 -17.91
C PHE A 28 0.19 -15.74 -17.38
N ASN A 29 0.87 -16.51 -18.22
CA ASN A 29 1.63 -17.64 -17.72
C ASN A 29 2.84 -17.18 -16.91
N LYS A 30 3.51 -16.11 -17.35
CA LYS A 30 4.67 -15.54 -16.67
C LYS A 30 4.61 -14.02 -16.61
N ILE A 31 4.98 -13.44 -15.45
CA ILE A 31 5.15 -11.99 -15.27
C ILE A 31 6.57 -11.75 -14.74
N GLU A 32 7.33 -10.86 -15.38
CA GLU A 32 8.67 -10.47 -14.94
C GLU A 32 8.80 -8.94 -14.85
N LEU A 33 9.22 -8.44 -13.70
CA LEU A 33 9.59 -7.04 -13.48
C LEU A 33 11.10 -6.96 -13.29
N LEU A 34 11.78 -6.31 -14.21
CA LEU A 34 13.23 -6.30 -14.31
C LEU A 34 13.79 -4.86 -14.44
N ASN A 35 15.01 -4.66 -13.92
CA ASN A 35 15.82 -3.45 -14.14
C ASN A 35 15.11 -2.14 -13.78
N GLY A 36 14.48 -2.08 -12.61
CA GLY A 36 13.77 -0.91 -12.11
C GLY A 36 12.36 -0.76 -12.67
N ALA A 37 11.77 -1.85 -13.17
CA ALA A 37 10.39 -1.85 -13.61
C ALA A 37 9.42 -1.50 -12.48
N VAL A 38 8.34 -0.78 -12.81
CA VAL A 38 7.30 -0.39 -11.87
C VAL A 38 5.94 -0.76 -12.41
N ILE A 39 5.16 -1.51 -11.65
CA ILE A 39 3.71 -1.61 -11.85
C ILE A 39 3.02 -0.68 -10.85
N THR A 40 2.03 0.07 -11.33
CA THR A 40 1.16 0.91 -10.51
C THR A 40 -0.29 0.81 -11.00
N THR A 41 -1.22 1.47 -10.28
CA THR A 41 -2.63 1.55 -10.65
C THR A 41 -3.08 3.01 -10.64
N PRO A 42 -4.16 3.38 -11.33
CA PRO A 42 -4.78 4.68 -11.13
C PRO A 42 -5.30 4.82 -9.68
N ARG A 43 -5.48 6.05 -9.25
CA ARG A 43 -6.16 6.31 -7.96
C ARG A 43 -7.61 5.86 -8.04
N THR A 44 -8.09 5.23 -6.97
CA THR A 44 -9.51 4.93 -6.88
C THR A 44 -10.30 6.14 -6.41
N SER A 45 -11.51 6.29 -6.96
CA SER A 45 -12.50 7.28 -6.52
C SER A 45 -13.68 6.63 -5.79
N SER A 46 -13.72 5.31 -5.72
CA SER A 46 -14.82 4.55 -5.12
C SER A 46 -14.32 3.46 -4.17
N PRO A 47 -14.89 3.36 -2.96
CA PRO A 47 -14.55 2.28 -2.03
C PRO A 47 -15.02 0.90 -2.50
N THR A 48 -15.91 0.86 -3.49
CA THR A 48 -16.47 -0.38 -4.06
C THR A 48 -15.77 -0.79 -5.36
N GLN A 49 -14.73 -0.07 -5.79
CA GLN A 49 -13.95 -0.47 -6.95
C GLN A 49 -13.27 -1.82 -6.69
N SER A 50 -13.31 -2.70 -7.68
CA SER A 50 -12.62 -4.00 -7.59
C SER A 50 -11.12 -3.81 -7.51
N VAL A 51 -10.47 -4.56 -6.64
CA VAL A 51 -9.01 -4.60 -6.53
C VAL A 51 -8.43 -5.22 -7.80
N ILE A 52 -7.37 -4.62 -8.33
CA ILE A 52 -6.66 -5.16 -9.48
C ILE A 52 -5.87 -6.39 -9.02
N GLU A 53 -6.03 -7.48 -9.76
CA GLU A 53 -5.34 -8.74 -9.55
C GLU A 53 -4.36 -9.03 -10.67
N LEU A 54 -3.16 -9.45 -10.31
CA LEU A 54 -2.14 -10.00 -11.19
C LEU A 54 -2.10 -11.51 -10.99
N ILE A 55 -2.41 -12.25 -12.04
CA ILE A 55 -2.45 -13.72 -12.02
C ILE A 55 -1.34 -14.27 -12.91
N ALA A 56 -0.52 -15.21 -12.39
CA ALA A 56 0.51 -15.86 -13.16
C ALA A 56 0.82 -17.28 -12.66
N SER A 57 1.32 -18.15 -13.54
CA SER A 57 1.95 -19.42 -13.09
C SER A 57 3.28 -19.12 -12.41
N GLU A 58 4.07 -18.18 -12.99
CA GLU A 58 5.34 -17.70 -12.44
C GLU A 58 5.36 -16.19 -12.40
N PHE A 59 5.75 -15.62 -11.26
CA PHE A 59 5.91 -14.17 -11.08
C PHE A 59 7.28 -13.86 -10.48
N LEU A 60 8.01 -12.93 -11.10
CA LEU A 60 9.30 -12.44 -10.63
C LEU A 60 9.29 -10.91 -10.48
N ILE A 61 9.75 -10.43 -9.34
CA ILE A 61 10.12 -9.02 -9.13
C ILE A 61 11.59 -9.00 -8.74
N ASP A 62 12.45 -8.47 -9.61
CA ASP A 62 13.89 -8.37 -9.32
C ASP A 62 14.18 -7.33 -8.22
N ALA A 63 15.42 -7.32 -7.71
CA ALA A 63 15.83 -6.48 -6.57
C ALA A 63 15.67 -4.96 -6.79
N THR A 64 15.57 -4.52 -8.03
CA THR A 64 15.46 -3.10 -8.41
C THR A 64 14.04 -2.67 -8.75
N SER A 65 13.16 -3.63 -8.99
CA SER A 65 11.78 -3.44 -9.47
C SER A 65 10.76 -3.43 -8.34
N LYS A 66 9.56 -2.95 -8.64
CA LYS A 66 8.49 -2.85 -7.63
C LYS A 66 7.09 -2.86 -8.22
N ILE A 67 6.14 -3.24 -7.38
CA ILE A 67 4.74 -2.84 -7.49
C ILE A 67 4.52 -1.72 -6.48
N ASP A 68 4.02 -0.55 -6.93
CA ASP A 68 3.84 0.63 -6.09
C ASP A 68 2.46 1.24 -6.30
N VAL A 69 1.59 0.96 -5.35
CA VAL A 69 0.23 1.52 -5.29
C VAL A 69 0.08 2.50 -4.12
N SER A 70 1.19 3.12 -3.66
CA SER A 70 1.16 4.15 -2.62
C SER A 70 0.37 5.37 -3.09
N GLY A 71 -0.48 5.93 -2.24
CA GLY A 71 -1.33 7.06 -2.57
C GLY A 71 -2.34 6.78 -3.70
N LYS A 72 -2.65 5.53 -3.99
CA LYS A 72 -3.61 5.12 -5.04
C LYS A 72 -4.99 4.74 -4.48
N GLY A 73 -5.17 4.87 -3.17
CA GLY A 73 -6.44 4.67 -2.49
C GLY A 73 -7.35 5.89 -2.53
N LEU A 74 -8.25 5.97 -1.56
CA LEU A 74 -9.28 7.01 -1.46
C LEU A 74 -8.72 8.31 -0.90
N SER A 75 -9.33 9.43 -1.30
CA SER A 75 -8.88 10.77 -0.89
C SER A 75 -9.43 11.25 0.44
N PHE A 76 -10.43 10.58 1.00
CA PHE A 76 -11.12 11.05 2.19
C PHE A 76 -11.84 9.93 2.92
N ASP A 77 -11.69 9.91 4.25
CA ASP A 77 -12.49 9.10 5.16
C ASP A 77 -13.63 9.94 5.74
N PRO A 78 -14.91 9.64 5.43
CA PRO A 78 -16.04 10.41 5.92
C PRO A 78 -16.22 10.35 7.46
N GLN A 79 -15.50 9.46 8.14
CA GLN A 79 -15.53 9.33 9.61
C GLN A 79 -14.39 10.09 10.28
N ASN A 80 -13.49 10.68 9.50
CA ASN A 80 -12.28 11.33 10.01
C ASN A 80 -12.51 12.82 10.24
N GLU A 81 -11.98 13.34 11.35
CA GLU A 81 -11.99 14.75 11.66
C GLU A 81 -10.79 15.49 11.05
N GLN A 82 -10.84 16.81 11.02
CA GLN A 82 -9.75 17.64 10.50
C GLN A 82 -8.46 17.38 11.27
N TYR A 83 -7.35 17.24 10.55
CA TYR A 83 -6.00 16.98 11.06
C TYR A 83 -5.76 15.59 11.65
N ASP A 84 -6.79 14.77 11.79
CA ASP A 84 -6.60 13.39 12.24
C ASP A 84 -6.01 12.54 11.11
N GLY A 85 -5.21 11.56 11.48
CA GLY A 85 -4.76 10.53 10.55
C GLY A 85 -5.91 9.61 10.15
N ALA A 86 -5.96 9.19 8.91
CA ALA A 86 -6.97 8.25 8.43
C ALA A 86 -6.73 6.83 8.98
N SER A 87 -7.78 6.03 9.08
CA SER A 87 -7.75 4.65 9.59
C SER A 87 -7.94 3.64 8.45
N HIS A 88 -7.33 2.44 8.60
CA HIS A 88 -7.60 1.28 7.76
C HIS A 88 -7.42 -0.01 8.57
N GLY A 89 -6.25 -0.64 8.55
CA GLY A 89 -5.90 -1.79 9.38
C GLY A 89 -5.65 -1.40 10.83
N GLY A 90 -4.95 -0.29 11.03
CA GLY A 90 -4.79 0.43 12.29
C GLY A 90 -5.58 1.73 12.31
N LYS A 91 -5.79 2.29 13.48
CA LYS A 91 -6.42 3.60 13.62
C LYS A 91 -5.43 4.70 13.31
N GLY A 92 -5.91 5.79 12.72
CA GLY A 92 -5.14 7.01 12.60
C GLY A 92 -4.95 7.70 13.95
N GLY A 93 -3.87 8.46 14.07
CA GLY A 93 -3.61 9.31 15.23
C GLY A 93 -4.51 10.54 15.24
N ILE A 94 -5.03 10.90 16.40
CA ILE A 94 -5.88 12.08 16.57
C ILE A 94 -5.04 13.34 16.79
N THR A 95 -5.53 14.50 16.32
CA THR A 95 -5.01 15.78 16.73
C THR A 95 -5.52 16.12 18.13
N LEU A 96 -4.68 16.73 18.96
CA LEU A 96 -5.06 17.22 20.29
C LEU A 96 -5.60 18.66 20.28
N TRP A 97 -5.77 19.25 19.09
CA TRP A 97 -6.27 20.61 18.94
C TRP A 97 -7.77 20.74 19.18
N PHE A 98 -8.51 19.64 19.08
CA PHE A 98 -9.94 19.59 19.32
C PHE A 98 -10.23 18.61 20.47
N ALA A 99 -11.00 19.03 21.46
CA ALA A 99 -11.18 18.29 22.71
C ALA A 99 -11.96 16.97 22.56
N ASP A 100 -12.75 16.82 21.50
CA ASP A 100 -13.67 15.69 21.32
C ASP A 100 -13.32 14.79 20.13
N ASN A 101 -12.13 14.94 19.53
CA ASN A 101 -11.69 14.12 18.41
C ASN A 101 -11.62 12.64 18.79
N LYS A 102 -12.10 11.82 17.88
CA LYS A 102 -12.02 10.35 17.99
C LYS A 102 -11.41 9.78 16.71
N PRO A 103 -10.50 8.80 16.82
CA PRO A 103 -9.98 8.16 15.64
C PRO A 103 -11.10 7.48 14.87
N ALA A 104 -11.06 7.57 13.54
CA ALA A 104 -11.95 6.80 12.68
C ALA A 104 -11.79 5.29 12.95
N VAL A 105 -12.86 4.53 12.74
CA VAL A 105 -12.82 3.08 12.98
C VAL A 105 -12.00 2.37 11.91
N THR A 106 -11.36 1.28 12.30
CA THR A 106 -10.69 0.40 11.34
C THR A 106 -11.72 -0.35 10.47
N HIS A 107 -11.37 -0.67 9.23
CA HIS A 107 -12.26 -1.33 8.29
C HIS A 107 -11.55 -2.40 7.46
N GLY A 108 -12.30 -3.16 6.66
CA GLY A 108 -11.79 -4.24 5.83
C GLY A 108 -11.54 -5.55 6.58
N SER A 109 -11.42 -6.63 5.84
CA SER A 109 -11.11 -7.96 6.38
C SER A 109 -9.64 -8.09 6.78
N ILE A 110 -9.35 -8.78 7.88
CA ILE A 110 -7.98 -9.11 8.28
C ILE A 110 -7.43 -10.25 7.43
N THR A 111 -8.24 -11.27 7.21
CA THR A 111 -7.82 -12.49 6.52
C THR A 111 -7.86 -12.34 5.00
N TYR A 112 -8.88 -11.71 4.44
CA TYR A 112 -9.02 -11.53 2.99
C TYR A 112 -9.28 -10.05 2.66
N PRO A 113 -8.25 -9.20 2.81
CA PRO A 113 -8.43 -7.76 2.63
C PRO A 113 -8.61 -7.40 1.16
N SER A 114 -9.57 -6.51 0.90
CA SER A 114 -9.89 -6.00 -0.45
C SER A 114 -10.29 -4.53 -0.45
N SER A 115 -10.10 -3.85 0.68
CA SER A 115 -10.43 -2.44 0.84
C SER A 115 -9.22 -1.55 0.56
N TYR A 116 -9.49 -0.33 0.13
CA TYR A 116 -8.48 0.71 -0.07
C TYR A 116 -8.22 1.46 1.23
N GLY A 117 -7.01 1.98 1.40
CA GLY A 117 -6.74 2.96 2.45
C GLY A 117 -7.46 4.28 2.14
N TYR A 118 -7.84 4.99 3.20
CA TYR A 118 -8.41 6.33 3.09
C TYR A 118 -7.34 7.40 3.27
N GLY A 119 -7.52 8.52 2.54
CA GLY A 119 -6.86 9.77 2.85
C GLY A 119 -7.50 10.47 4.03
N ALA A 120 -6.84 11.47 4.56
CA ALA A 120 -7.36 12.27 5.64
C ALA A 120 -8.08 13.52 5.13
N GLN A 121 -8.98 14.06 5.97
CA GLN A 121 -9.72 15.28 5.67
C GLN A 121 -8.76 16.48 5.55
N ILE A 122 -9.03 17.36 4.59
CA ILE A 122 -8.21 18.51 4.28
C ILE A 122 -8.79 19.75 4.97
N PRO A 123 -7.99 20.50 5.73
CA PRO A 123 -8.31 21.88 6.03
C PRO A 123 -8.23 22.76 4.77
N ALA A 124 -8.92 23.88 4.77
CA ALA A 124 -9.15 24.76 3.62
C ALA A 124 -7.91 25.23 2.80
N TYR A 125 -6.70 24.84 3.17
CA TYR A 125 -5.44 25.32 2.59
C TYR A 125 -4.47 24.21 2.14
N GLY A 126 -4.88 22.95 2.15
CA GLY A 126 -4.02 21.81 1.77
C GLY A 126 -4.59 20.97 0.62
N GLY A 127 -3.74 20.33 -0.15
CA GLY A 127 -4.17 19.33 -1.13
C GLY A 127 -4.56 18.02 -0.43
N PRO A 128 -5.39 17.14 -1.08
CA PRO A 128 -5.79 15.87 -0.49
C PRO A 128 -4.57 14.97 -0.27
N THR A 129 -4.57 14.25 0.85
CA THR A 129 -3.78 13.02 1.00
C THR A 129 -4.62 11.85 0.50
N TYR A 130 -3.95 10.83 -0.02
CA TYR A 130 -4.61 9.64 -0.53
C TYR A 130 -4.11 8.42 0.23
N GLY A 131 -5.03 7.55 0.58
CA GLY A 131 -4.68 6.27 1.17
C GLY A 131 -3.86 5.39 0.24
N GLY A 132 -3.21 4.37 0.77
CA GLY A 132 -2.60 3.34 -0.05
C GLY A 132 -3.63 2.62 -0.90
N GLY A 133 -3.24 2.24 -2.12
CA GLY A 133 -4.05 1.46 -3.03
C GLY A 133 -4.26 0.03 -2.54
N ALA A 134 -4.87 -0.79 -3.39
CA ALA A 134 -5.05 -2.21 -3.14
C ALA A 134 -4.57 -3.01 -4.34
N ILE A 135 -3.84 -4.09 -4.08
CA ILE A 135 -3.33 -5.02 -5.09
C ILE A 135 -3.47 -6.46 -4.61
N LYS A 136 -3.89 -7.34 -5.52
CA LYS A 136 -3.88 -8.79 -5.32
C LYS A 136 -2.90 -9.44 -6.28
N ILE A 137 -2.14 -10.41 -5.79
CA ILE A 137 -1.21 -11.22 -6.57
C ILE A 137 -1.59 -12.68 -6.35
N SER A 138 -1.89 -13.38 -7.43
CA SER A 138 -2.14 -14.84 -7.41
C SER A 138 -1.12 -15.52 -8.31
N ALA A 139 -0.30 -16.42 -7.75
CA ALA A 139 0.72 -17.11 -8.55
C ALA A 139 0.98 -18.55 -8.11
N GLY A 140 1.44 -19.36 -9.06
CA GLY A 140 2.00 -20.67 -8.73
C GLY A 140 3.30 -20.49 -7.94
N ILE A 141 4.29 -19.85 -8.54
CA ILE A 141 5.56 -19.52 -7.89
C ILE A 141 5.76 -18.01 -7.96
N PHE A 142 5.97 -17.38 -6.81
CA PHE A 142 6.31 -15.97 -6.72
C PHE A 142 7.71 -15.77 -6.15
N THR A 143 8.62 -15.25 -6.97
CA THR A 143 9.97 -14.88 -6.57
C THR A 143 10.02 -13.38 -6.33
N LEU A 144 10.24 -12.97 -5.08
CA LEU A 144 10.23 -11.57 -4.67
C LEU A 144 11.60 -11.16 -4.14
N GLU A 145 12.33 -10.34 -4.92
CA GLU A 145 13.58 -9.70 -4.52
C GLU A 145 13.43 -8.18 -4.35
N GLY A 146 12.40 -7.61 -4.97
CA GLY A 146 12.12 -6.18 -4.98
C GLY A 146 11.08 -5.77 -3.95
N LYS A 147 10.13 -4.91 -4.35
CA LYS A 147 9.19 -4.30 -3.40
C LYS A 147 7.74 -4.39 -3.86
N ILE A 148 6.84 -4.52 -2.88
CA ILE A 148 5.40 -4.31 -3.06
C ILE A 148 4.99 -3.27 -2.02
N ILE A 149 4.50 -2.11 -2.48
CA ILE A 149 4.23 -0.96 -1.62
C ILE A 149 2.82 -0.44 -1.84
N ALA A 150 2.08 -0.29 -0.74
CA ALA A 150 0.73 0.28 -0.68
C ALA A 150 0.63 1.30 0.47
N ASP A 151 1.62 2.18 0.59
CA ASP A 151 1.68 3.14 1.69
C ASP A 151 0.72 4.31 1.50
N GLY A 152 0.28 4.91 2.60
CA GLY A 152 -0.51 6.14 2.60
C GLY A 152 0.35 7.38 2.36
N ASP A 153 -0.24 8.40 1.72
CA ASP A 153 0.42 9.68 1.53
C ASP A 153 0.64 10.41 2.87
N GLN A 154 1.73 11.16 2.93
CA GLN A 154 1.92 12.18 3.95
C GLN A 154 1.52 13.57 3.41
N PRO A 155 1.00 14.49 4.23
CA PRO A 155 0.69 15.84 3.79
C PRO A 155 1.97 16.59 3.40
N TYR A 156 1.86 17.53 2.45
CA TYR A 156 2.97 18.44 2.16
C TYR A 156 3.29 19.32 3.37
N ALA A 157 4.55 19.69 3.56
CA ALA A 157 5.05 20.43 4.72
C ALA A 157 4.35 21.77 5.02
N SER A 158 3.68 22.37 4.04
CA SER A 158 2.86 23.58 4.20
C SER A 158 1.39 23.30 4.57
N ASN A 159 0.98 22.03 4.53
CA ASN A 159 -0.41 21.61 4.68
C ASN A 159 -0.59 20.93 6.03
N LYS A 160 -1.37 21.56 6.89
CA LYS A 160 -1.72 21.01 8.21
C LYS A 160 -2.76 19.89 8.13
N GLY A 161 -2.84 19.15 7.02
CA GLY A 161 -3.79 18.05 6.84
C GLY A 161 -3.34 16.78 7.54
N GLY A 162 -4.29 15.94 7.92
CA GLY A 162 -4.01 14.60 8.45
C GLY A 162 -3.32 13.70 7.43
N SER A 163 -2.70 12.64 7.90
CA SER A 163 -1.99 11.68 7.07
C SER A 163 -2.88 10.54 6.63
N ALA A 164 -2.61 9.99 5.47
CA ALA A 164 -3.38 8.91 4.90
C ALA A 164 -3.02 7.54 5.50
N ALA A 165 -3.97 6.63 5.53
CA ALA A 165 -3.76 5.25 5.95
C ALA A 165 -3.08 4.41 4.87
N GLY A 166 -2.37 3.36 5.28
CA GLY A 166 -1.85 2.34 4.38
C GLY A 166 -2.96 1.58 3.66
N GLY A 167 -2.64 0.98 2.53
CA GLY A 167 -3.56 0.25 1.67
C GLY A 167 -3.64 -1.24 1.96
N THR A 168 -3.90 -2.03 0.91
CA THR A 168 -4.03 -3.48 0.98
C THR A 168 -3.06 -4.19 0.04
N ILE A 169 -2.41 -5.24 0.54
CA ILE A 169 -1.64 -6.20 -0.25
C ILE A 169 -2.16 -7.59 0.10
N LEU A 170 -2.71 -8.29 -0.90
CA LEU A 170 -3.13 -9.69 -0.79
C LEU A 170 -2.29 -10.54 -1.74
N ILE A 171 -1.57 -11.51 -1.20
CA ILE A 171 -0.77 -12.46 -1.95
C ILE A 171 -1.35 -13.86 -1.71
N ASP A 172 -1.69 -14.57 -2.79
CA ASP A 172 -2.22 -15.92 -2.75
C ASP A 172 -1.41 -16.79 -3.73
N VAL A 173 -0.49 -17.58 -3.18
CA VAL A 173 0.51 -18.29 -3.98
C VAL A 173 0.74 -19.70 -3.48
N ASN A 174 1.12 -20.60 -4.39
CA ASN A 174 1.56 -21.91 -3.93
C ASN A 174 2.94 -21.83 -3.26
N LYS A 175 3.88 -21.09 -3.86
CA LYS A 175 5.22 -20.90 -3.30
C LYS A 175 5.63 -19.43 -3.34
N LEU A 176 5.98 -18.87 -2.17
CA LEU A 176 6.65 -17.58 -2.04
C LEU A 176 8.11 -17.80 -1.69
N ARG A 177 9.01 -17.26 -2.49
CA ARG A 177 10.45 -17.35 -2.26
C ARG A 177 11.19 -16.05 -2.49
N SER A 178 12.33 -15.92 -1.82
CA SER A 178 13.35 -14.92 -2.11
C SER A 178 14.72 -15.60 -2.10
N GLU A 179 15.62 -15.21 -2.98
CA GLU A 179 16.99 -15.73 -2.97
C GLU A 179 17.88 -14.98 -2.00
N THR A 180 17.64 -13.66 -1.86
CA THR A 180 18.46 -12.78 -1.04
C THR A 180 17.83 -12.42 0.30
N GLY A 181 16.51 -12.57 0.46
CA GLY A 181 15.75 -12.10 1.62
C GLY A 181 15.66 -10.58 1.73
N ASN A 182 16.07 -9.80 0.73
CA ASN A 182 16.13 -8.33 0.78
C ASN A 182 14.88 -7.63 0.23
N PHE A 183 13.78 -8.34 0.04
CA PHE A 183 12.50 -7.78 -0.40
C PHE A 183 11.88 -6.85 0.65
N ILE A 184 10.87 -6.07 0.25
CA ILE A 184 10.01 -5.29 1.15
C ILE A 184 8.55 -5.45 0.71
N ILE A 185 7.68 -5.75 1.67
CA ILE A 185 6.23 -5.64 1.52
C ILE A 185 5.76 -4.59 2.53
N SER A 186 5.16 -3.49 2.07
CA SER A 186 4.75 -2.39 2.95
C SER A 186 3.35 -1.90 2.62
N ALA A 187 2.54 -1.76 3.67
CA ALA A 187 1.26 -1.07 3.65
C ALA A 187 1.18 -0.15 4.88
N SER A 188 2.10 0.80 4.97
CA SER A 188 2.26 1.66 6.14
C SER A 188 1.47 2.97 6.00
N GLY A 189 1.07 3.57 7.11
CA GLY A 189 0.44 4.88 7.15
C GLY A 189 1.44 6.01 6.91
N GLY A 190 0.98 7.12 6.34
CA GLY A 190 1.77 8.33 6.13
C GLY A 190 2.07 9.05 7.44
N ASN A 191 3.22 9.75 7.49
CA ASN A 191 3.60 10.56 8.65
C ASN A 191 2.83 11.89 8.68
N GLY A 192 2.43 12.32 9.87
CA GLY A 192 1.84 13.64 10.10
C GLY A 192 2.86 14.77 9.95
N VAL A 193 2.33 15.96 9.75
CA VAL A 193 3.12 17.21 9.72
C VAL A 193 2.48 18.23 10.66
N ASP A 194 3.29 18.92 11.46
CA ASP A 194 2.85 19.92 12.46
C ASP A 194 1.84 19.31 13.47
N VAL A 195 0.59 19.72 13.44
CA VAL A 195 -0.48 19.27 14.36
C VAL A 195 -1.23 18.02 13.89
N ALA A 196 -0.81 17.46 12.76
CA ALA A 196 -1.50 16.33 12.14
C ALA A 196 -1.15 14.99 12.78
N GLY A 197 -2.16 14.16 12.97
CA GLY A 197 -2.00 12.77 13.35
C GLY A 197 -1.37 11.93 12.25
N GLY A 198 -0.63 10.89 12.63
CA GLY A 198 -0.11 9.87 11.70
C GLY A 198 -1.22 8.99 11.16
N GLY A 199 -1.13 8.55 9.91
CA GLY A 199 -2.08 7.60 9.32
C GLY A 199 -1.95 6.21 9.94
N GLY A 200 -3.05 5.47 10.03
CA GLY A 200 -3.04 4.06 10.47
C GLY A 200 -2.37 3.15 9.44
N GLY A 201 -1.73 2.08 9.88
CA GLY A 201 -1.22 1.05 8.97
C GLY A 201 -2.34 0.32 8.22
N GLY A 202 -2.01 -0.23 7.07
CA GLY A 202 -2.92 -0.95 6.19
C GLY A 202 -3.05 -2.44 6.54
N ARG A 203 -3.30 -3.25 5.51
CA ARG A 203 -3.49 -4.70 5.66
C ARG A 203 -2.63 -5.47 4.66
N VAL A 204 -1.92 -6.46 5.17
CA VAL A 204 -1.20 -7.44 4.35
C VAL A 204 -1.73 -8.82 4.71
N ALA A 205 -2.11 -9.61 3.71
CA ALA A 205 -2.43 -11.02 3.89
C ALA A 205 -1.66 -11.85 2.86
N ILE A 206 -1.06 -12.94 3.30
CA ILE A 206 -0.28 -13.84 2.44
C ILE A 206 -0.73 -15.27 2.69
N TYR A 207 -1.30 -15.89 1.67
CA TYR A 207 -1.62 -17.30 1.60
C TYR A 207 -0.52 -18.02 0.82
N TYR A 208 -0.01 -19.11 1.37
CA TYR A 208 1.06 -19.90 0.77
C TYR A 208 1.00 -21.36 1.22
N ASN A 209 1.53 -22.25 0.39
CA ASN A 209 1.81 -23.64 0.80
C ASN A 209 3.29 -23.80 1.17
N GLU A 210 4.18 -23.08 0.48
CA GLU A 210 5.62 -23.11 0.71
C GLU A 210 6.20 -21.69 0.89
N PHE A 211 7.07 -21.55 1.91
CA PHE A 211 7.79 -20.31 2.23
C PHE A 211 9.29 -20.59 2.20
N GLU A 212 10.04 -19.92 1.33
CA GLU A 212 11.47 -20.15 1.17
C GLU A 212 12.27 -18.86 1.26
N HIS A 213 13.16 -18.79 2.24
CA HIS A 213 14.03 -17.62 2.53
C HIS A 213 13.27 -16.31 2.72
N ILE A 214 12.10 -16.35 3.32
CA ILE A 214 11.28 -15.16 3.59
C ILE A 214 11.52 -14.68 5.02
N ASP A 215 12.05 -13.46 5.13
CA ASP A 215 12.17 -12.74 6.39
C ASP A 215 10.89 -11.94 6.66
N ILE A 216 10.06 -12.44 7.60
CA ILE A 216 8.79 -11.80 7.95
C ILE A 216 8.94 -10.38 8.52
N SER A 217 10.13 -10.00 9.02
CA SER A 217 10.40 -8.64 9.49
C SER A 217 10.40 -7.60 8.35
N ARG A 218 10.48 -8.07 7.11
CA ARG A 218 10.38 -7.26 5.89
C ARG A 218 8.94 -6.97 5.45
N ILE A 219 7.96 -7.51 6.16
CA ILE A 219 6.54 -7.26 5.93
C ILE A 219 6.09 -6.23 6.96
N GLN A 220 5.61 -5.07 6.50
CA GLN A 220 5.42 -3.89 7.34
C GLN A 220 4.03 -3.30 7.14
N THR A 221 3.37 -2.98 8.25
CA THR A 221 2.10 -2.25 8.29
C THR A 221 2.15 -1.19 9.39
N PHE A 222 3.24 -0.42 9.44
CA PHE A 222 3.44 0.56 10.49
C PHE A 222 2.40 1.68 10.43
N GLY A 223 1.98 2.19 11.58
CA GLY A 223 1.30 3.47 11.65
C GLY A 223 2.29 4.61 11.42
N GLY A 224 1.83 5.70 10.83
CA GLY A 224 2.62 6.90 10.63
C GLY A 224 2.93 7.62 11.93
N LEU A 225 4.03 8.35 11.96
CA LEU A 225 4.40 9.19 13.09
C LEU A 225 3.51 10.43 13.14
N ALA A 226 3.22 10.96 14.34
CA ALA A 226 2.62 12.28 14.51
C ALA A 226 3.58 13.37 14.02
N GLY A 227 3.05 14.47 13.51
CA GLY A 227 3.87 15.61 13.12
C GLY A 227 4.55 16.29 14.33
N ASN A 228 3.81 16.45 15.43
CA ASN A 228 4.32 16.90 16.71
C ASN A 228 3.65 16.12 17.85
N PHE A 229 4.42 15.42 18.67
CA PHE A 229 3.93 14.53 19.73
C PHE A 229 3.13 15.25 20.83
N ASP A 230 3.42 16.54 21.05
CA ASP A 230 2.69 17.34 22.05
C ASP A 230 1.30 17.76 21.55
N ARG A 231 1.01 17.53 20.24
CA ARG A 231 -0.19 18.05 19.58
C ARG A 231 -0.98 17.03 18.79
N ALA A 232 -0.40 15.85 18.55
CA ALA A 232 -1.07 14.80 17.80
C ALA A 232 -0.55 13.41 18.18
N GLY A 233 -1.37 12.39 17.92
CA GLY A 233 -1.03 10.98 18.15
C GLY A 233 -0.39 10.33 16.91
N HIS A 234 0.36 9.27 17.15
CA HIS A 234 0.79 8.34 16.09
C HIS A 234 -0.39 7.54 15.56
N GLY A 235 -0.29 7.10 14.32
CA GLY A 235 -1.14 6.01 13.82
C GLY A 235 -0.80 4.69 14.48
N GLU A 236 -1.80 3.83 14.63
CA GLU A 236 -1.61 2.45 15.08
C GLU A 236 -1.09 1.58 13.94
N ALA A 237 -0.36 0.52 14.27
CA ALA A 237 0.02 -0.50 13.28
C ALA A 237 -1.22 -1.17 12.67
N GLY A 238 -1.10 -1.57 11.41
CA GLY A 238 -2.10 -2.34 10.72
C GLY A 238 -2.05 -3.83 11.05
N THR A 239 -2.46 -4.68 10.11
CA THR A 239 -2.53 -6.13 10.30
C THR A 239 -1.72 -6.89 9.26
N ILE A 240 -1.05 -7.93 9.69
CA ILE A 240 -0.39 -8.92 8.85
C ILE A 240 -1.03 -10.28 9.18
N TYR A 241 -1.47 -10.99 8.16
CA TYR A 241 -1.99 -12.35 8.21
C TYR A 241 -1.13 -13.26 7.33
N LEU A 242 -0.68 -14.39 7.88
CA LEU A 242 0.16 -15.38 7.21
C LEU A 242 -0.44 -16.77 7.34
#